data_b20c334cb99acee1a7abb0a627fd9811
#
_entry.id   b20c334cb99acee1a7abb0a627fd9811
#
_cell.length_a   1.000
_cell.length_b   1.000
_cell.length_c   1.000
_cell.angle_alpha   90.00
_cell.angle_beta   90.00
_cell.angle_gamma   90.00
#
_symmetry.space_group_name_H-M   'P 1'
#
loop_
_entity.id
_entity.type
_entity.pdbx_description
1 polymer ?
#
loop_
_entity_poly.entity_id
_entity_poly.type
_entity_poly.pdbx_seq_one_letter_code
_entity_poly.pdbx_strand_id
1 'polypeptide(L)'
;MLEESIVYKSIIMRCDSINQGAFLNASNKFHIVKYRPGMEYIWAKIQKESGQFEGYSDEDILEYFKKTFVQENSQIAERCIFLKDTTGENYIGTCCAWFSEKEKTEVPVLHWLAVVPEYRGMGCARMLITETLKVFMQKYNNQAIYLHTQPASYQAIKLYNDFGFNIAMEDYYGKAQNEYDEAIRILQRLMNQEAFERLQSSVVK
;
A
#
# COMPACT_ATOMS: atom_id res chain seq x y z
N MET A 1 2.33 14.17 28.05
CA MET A 1 2.87 14.79 26.83
C MET A 1 1.80 14.56 25.77
N LEU A 2 1.25 15.62 25.19
CA LEU A 2 0.38 15.53 24.02
C LEU A 2 1.26 14.98 22.90
N GLU A 3 0.96 13.81 22.33
CA GLU A 3 1.57 13.35 21.11
C GLU A 3 1.28 14.42 20.06
N GLU A 4 2.30 15.11 19.60
CA GLU A 4 2.18 16.00 18.43
C GLU A 4 1.66 15.14 17.28
N SER A 5 0.50 15.46 16.76
CA SER A 5 -0.07 14.75 15.63
C SER A 5 0.93 14.84 14.46
N ILE A 6 1.29 13.68 13.90
CA ILE A 6 2.23 13.62 12.77
C ILE A 6 1.59 14.33 11.58
N VAL A 7 2.22 15.43 11.14
CA VAL A 7 1.74 16.24 10.02
C VAL A 7 1.74 15.41 8.74
N TYR A 8 0.63 15.43 8.03
CA TYR A 8 0.52 14.80 6.73
C TYR A 8 1.44 15.49 5.72
N LYS A 9 2.26 14.71 5.04
CA LYS A 9 3.07 15.08 3.89
C LYS A 9 3.06 13.97 2.87
N SER A 10 2.76 14.33 1.64
CA SER A 10 2.67 13.37 0.53
C SER A 10 4.05 12.83 0.16
N ILE A 11 4.18 11.51 0.09
CA ILE A 11 5.40 10.79 -0.30
C ILE A 11 5.09 9.88 -1.48
N ILE A 12 5.84 10.02 -2.54
CA ILE A 12 5.84 9.05 -3.64
C ILE A 12 7.02 8.09 -3.45
N MET A 13 6.75 6.80 -3.56
CA MET A 13 7.80 5.78 -3.65
C MET A 13 7.71 5.07 -4.99
N ARG A 14 8.89 4.71 -5.53
CA ARG A 14 9.05 4.03 -6.81
C ARG A 14 9.92 2.78 -6.66
N CYS A 15 9.50 1.70 -7.29
CA CYS A 15 10.23 0.45 -7.37
C CYS A 15 10.57 0.16 -8.83
N ASP A 16 11.84 0.33 -9.18
CA ASP A 16 12.36 0.00 -10.52
C ASP A 16 12.75 -1.49 -10.64
N SER A 17 13.04 -2.13 -9.50
CA SER A 17 13.40 -3.54 -9.44
C SER A 17 12.89 -4.17 -8.15
N ILE A 18 12.04 -5.17 -8.27
CA ILE A 18 11.44 -5.86 -7.14
C ILE A 18 12.49 -6.72 -6.43
N ASN A 19 12.69 -6.49 -5.14
CA ASN A 19 13.50 -7.38 -4.29
C ASN A 19 12.67 -8.61 -3.87
N GLN A 20 12.76 -9.68 -4.64
CA GLN A 20 12.07 -10.94 -4.33
C GLN A 20 12.58 -11.62 -3.05
N GLY A 21 13.77 -11.28 -2.57
CA GLY A 21 14.29 -11.74 -1.27
C GLY A 21 13.44 -11.30 -0.07
N ALA A 22 12.63 -10.25 -0.24
CA ALA A 22 11.68 -9.78 0.77
C ALA A 22 10.33 -10.53 0.76
N PHE A 23 10.09 -11.41 -0.21
CA PHE A 23 8.81 -12.10 -0.35
C PHE A 23 8.52 -13.01 0.84
N LEU A 24 7.26 -13.02 1.25
CA LEU A 24 6.73 -13.89 2.27
C LEU A 24 5.45 -14.55 1.74
N ASN A 25 5.49 -15.86 1.52
CA ASN A 25 4.31 -16.60 1.12
C ASN A 25 3.32 -16.73 2.29
N ALA A 26 2.03 -16.89 1.96
CA ALA A 26 1.00 -17.14 2.96
C ALA A 26 1.34 -18.37 3.79
N SER A 27 1.12 -18.27 5.10
CA SER A 27 1.33 -19.35 6.06
C SER A 27 0.04 -20.18 6.24
N ASN A 28 0.12 -21.31 6.94
CA ASN A 28 -1.07 -22.10 7.28
C ASN A 28 -2.11 -21.33 8.12
N LYS A 29 -1.75 -20.16 8.67
CA LYS A 29 -2.64 -19.31 9.48
C LYS A 29 -3.46 -18.33 8.63
N PHE A 30 -3.05 -18.08 7.39
CA PHE A 30 -3.65 -17.05 6.56
C PHE A 30 -3.83 -17.51 5.13
N HIS A 31 -4.97 -17.18 4.52
CA HIS A 31 -5.27 -17.46 3.12
C HIS A 31 -5.38 -16.19 2.31
N ILE A 32 -4.80 -16.21 1.11
CA ILE A 32 -5.02 -15.19 0.10
C ILE A 32 -6.35 -15.46 -0.61
N VAL A 33 -7.20 -14.44 -0.67
CA VAL A 33 -8.48 -14.48 -1.35
C VAL A 33 -8.53 -13.34 -2.36
N LYS A 34 -8.90 -13.62 -3.59
CA LYS A 34 -9.13 -12.59 -4.61
C LYS A 34 -10.53 -12.01 -4.46
N TYR A 35 -10.69 -10.76 -4.87
CA TYR A 35 -11.99 -10.09 -4.86
C TYR A 35 -13.06 -10.87 -5.61
N ARG A 36 -14.27 -10.84 -5.08
CA ARG A 36 -15.52 -11.29 -5.72
C ARG A 36 -16.60 -10.24 -5.49
N PRO A 37 -17.57 -10.06 -6.40
CA PRO A 37 -18.71 -9.16 -6.18
C PRO A 37 -19.35 -9.41 -4.80
N GLY A 38 -19.63 -8.35 -4.07
CA GLY A 38 -20.13 -8.38 -2.69
C GLY A 38 -19.05 -8.23 -1.62
N MET A 39 -17.75 -8.25 -2.00
CA MET A 39 -16.65 -8.04 -1.04
C MET A 39 -16.28 -6.58 -0.83
N GLU A 40 -16.91 -5.64 -1.48
CA GLU A 40 -16.72 -4.20 -1.28
C GLU A 40 -16.98 -3.77 0.16
N TYR A 41 -17.94 -4.38 0.85
CA TYR A 41 -18.21 -4.14 2.27
C TYR A 41 -17.05 -4.62 3.16
N ILE A 42 -16.43 -5.74 2.80
CA ILE A 42 -15.26 -6.28 3.50
C ILE A 42 -14.08 -5.32 3.34
N TRP A 43 -13.87 -4.82 2.12
CA TRP A 43 -12.82 -3.83 1.85
C TRP A 43 -13.04 -2.57 2.67
N ALA A 44 -14.25 -2.00 2.64
CA ALA A 44 -14.60 -0.80 3.39
C ALA A 44 -14.36 -0.98 4.90
N LYS A 45 -14.78 -2.13 5.45
CA LYS A 45 -14.58 -2.47 6.87
C LYS A 45 -13.09 -2.52 7.22
N ILE A 46 -12.25 -3.21 6.44
CA ILE A 46 -10.80 -3.31 6.68
C ILE A 46 -10.15 -1.93 6.62
N GLN A 47 -10.50 -1.10 5.63
CA GLN A 47 -9.95 0.25 5.51
C GLN A 47 -10.29 1.12 6.72
N LYS A 48 -11.54 1.08 7.17
CA LYS A 48 -12.01 1.85 8.33
C LYS A 48 -11.34 1.37 9.63
N GLU A 49 -11.32 0.07 9.89
CA GLU A 49 -10.66 -0.53 11.06
C GLU A 49 -9.14 -0.29 11.08
N SER A 50 -8.51 -0.16 9.92
CA SER A 50 -7.08 0.16 9.82
C SER A 50 -6.75 1.64 10.07
N GLY A 51 -7.77 2.50 10.25
CA GLY A 51 -7.61 3.94 10.48
C GLY A 51 -7.60 4.77 9.20
N GLN A 52 -8.00 4.18 8.06
CA GLN A 52 -8.26 4.93 6.82
C GLN A 52 -9.69 5.50 6.85
N PHE A 53 -9.94 6.53 6.04
CA PHE A 53 -11.27 7.13 5.91
C PHE A 53 -11.87 7.63 7.23
N GLU A 54 -11.05 8.17 8.14
CA GLU A 54 -11.53 8.77 9.37
C GLU A 54 -12.54 9.89 9.06
N GLY A 55 -13.71 9.85 9.72
CA GLY A 55 -14.80 10.81 9.50
C GLY A 55 -15.73 10.52 8.31
N TYR A 56 -15.46 9.49 7.50
CA TYR A 56 -16.33 9.09 6.39
C TYR A 56 -17.39 8.08 6.83
N SER A 57 -18.60 8.16 6.24
CA SER A 57 -19.63 7.15 6.41
C SER A 57 -19.30 5.86 5.67
N ASP A 58 -19.92 4.75 6.02
CA ASP A 58 -19.73 3.47 5.31
C ASP A 58 -20.20 3.59 3.84
N GLU A 59 -21.26 4.37 3.60
CA GLU A 59 -21.78 4.65 2.26
C GLU A 59 -20.76 5.41 1.40
N ASP A 60 -20.09 6.43 1.95
CA ASP A 60 -19.06 7.20 1.24
C ASP A 60 -17.89 6.31 0.85
N ILE A 61 -17.46 5.41 1.75
CA ILE A 61 -16.36 4.48 1.49
C ILE A 61 -16.73 3.48 0.40
N LEU A 62 -17.95 2.96 0.43
CA LEU A 62 -18.48 2.06 -0.60
C LEU A 62 -18.63 2.75 -1.95
N GLU A 63 -19.08 4.00 -1.97
CA GLU A 63 -19.16 4.79 -3.19
C GLU A 63 -17.76 5.04 -3.77
N TYR A 64 -16.80 5.41 -2.92
CA TYR A 64 -15.39 5.53 -3.31
C TYR A 64 -14.88 4.25 -3.94
N PHE A 65 -15.11 3.09 -3.31
CA PHE A 65 -14.68 1.80 -3.85
C PHE A 65 -15.27 1.52 -5.23
N LYS A 66 -16.59 1.71 -5.37
CA LYS A 66 -17.29 1.49 -6.65
C LYS A 66 -16.77 2.41 -7.74
N LYS A 67 -16.58 3.68 -7.44
CA LYS A 67 -16.07 4.68 -8.37
C LYS A 67 -14.63 4.39 -8.80
N THR A 68 -13.79 3.98 -7.86
CA THR A 68 -12.34 3.77 -8.11
C THR A 68 -12.08 2.45 -8.83
N PHE A 69 -12.80 1.38 -8.45
CA PHE A 69 -12.41 0.03 -8.85
C PHE A 69 -13.41 -0.68 -9.78
N VAL A 70 -14.70 -0.34 -9.69
CA VAL A 70 -15.74 -1.11 -10.39
C VAL A 70 -16.16 -0.47 -11.70
N GLN A 71 -16.22 0.86 -11.77
CA GLN A 71 -16.72 1.57 -12.97
C GLN A 71 -15.80 1.47 -14.18
N GLU A 72 -14.50 1.31 -13.96
CA GLU A 72 -13.51 1.39 -15.03
C GLU A 72 -12.96 0.03 -15.47
N ASN A 73 -13.19 -1.06 -14.71
CA ASN A 73 -12.51 -2.29 -15.10
C ASN A 73 -13.06 -3.59 -14.49
N SER A 74 -13.37 -4.52 -15.38
CA SER A 74 -13.61 -5.93 -15.07
C SER A 74 -12.42 -6.67 -14.40
N GLN A 75 -11.24 -6.04 -14.29
CA GLN A 75 -10.01 -6.67 -13.78
C GLN A 75 -9.85 -6.62 -12.26
N ILE A 76 -10.75 -5.99 -11.51
CA ILE A 76 -10.64 -5.91 -10.04
C ILE A 76 -10.54 -7.29 -9.38
N ALA A 77 -11.22 -8.29 -9.93
CA ALA A 77 -11.20 -9.66 -9.42
C ALA A 77 -9.79 -10.28 -9.38
N GLU A 78 -8.89 -9.85 -10.27
CA GLU A 78 -7.52 -10.33 -10.30
C GLU A 78 -6.54 -9.42 -9.54
N ARG A 79 -6.95 -8.18 -9.28
CA ARG A 79 -6.08 -7.12 -8.78
C ARG A 79 -6.28 -6.78 -7.32
N CYS A 80 -7.48 -6.94 -6.79
CA CYS A 80 -7.77 -6.69 -5.38
C CYS A 80 -7.66 -7.99 -4.58
N ILE A 81 -6.75 -7.97 -3.62
CA ILE A 81 -6.34 -9.14 -2.85
C ILE A 81 -6.73 -8.91 -1.39
N PHE A 82 -7.26 -9.95 -0.76
CA PHE A 82 -7.59 -10.00 0.65
C PHE A 82 -6.76 -11.07 1.36
N LEU A 83 -6.48 -10.82 2.62
CA LEU A 83 -5.94 -11.80 3.54
C LEU A 83 -7.03 -12.23 4.52
N LYS A 84 -7.25 -13.54 4.63
CA LYS A 84 -8.23 -14.14 5.53
C LYS A 84 -7.52 -14.98 6.59
N ASP A 85 -7.95 -14.84 7.84
CA ASP A 85 -7.53 -15.71 8.94
C ASP A 85 -8.21 -17.08 8.80
N THR A 86 -7.44 -18.15 8.94
CA THR A 86 -7.95 -19.53 8.82
C THR A 86 -8.71 -20.00 10.06
N THR A 87 -8.48 -19.39 11.21
CA THR A 87 -9.06 -19.82 12.50
C THR A 87 -10.38 -19.13 12.82
N GLY A 88 -10.54 -17.86 12.41
CA GLY A 88 -11.68 -17.01 12.75
C GLY A 88 -12.60 -16.68 11.58
N GLU A 89 -12.30 -17.15 10.37
CA GLU A 89 -13.00 -16.75 9.14
C GLU A 89 -13.00 -15.25 8.81
N ASN A 90 -12.20 -14.46 9.53
CA ASN A 90 -12.15 -13.00 9.38
C ASN A 90 -11.23 -12.57 8.24
N TYR A 91 -11.67 -11.58 7.47
CA TYR A 91 -10.82 -10.86 6.55
C TYR A 91 -10.07 -9.78 7.32
N ILE A 92 -8.74 -9.81 7.25
CA ILE A 92 -7.85 -9.07 8.15
C ILE A 92 -6.95 -8.07 7.45
N GLY A 93 -6.97 -8.06 6.13
CA GLY A 93 -6.18 -7.12 5.35
C GLY A 93 -6.51 -7.18 3.86
N THR A 94 -6.09 -6.15 3.14
CA THR A 94 -6.29 -6.02 1.69
C THR A 94 -5.16 -5.23 1.07
N CYS A 95 -4.93 -5.43 -0.24
CA CYS A 95 -4.05 -4.64 -1.08
C CYS A 95 -4.49 -4.77 -2.54
N CYS A 96 -4.30 -3.72 -3.34
CA CYS A 96 -4.68 -3.72 -4.75
C CYS A 96 -3.46 -3.51 -5.65
N ALA A 97 -3.30 -4.36 -6.67
CA ALA A 97 -2.41 -4.17 -7.81
C ALA A 97 -3.09 -3.28 -8.84
N TRP A 98 -3.14 -1.99 -8.58
CA TRP A 98 -3.90 -1.04 -9.39
C TRP A 98 -3.03 -0.36 -10.45
N PHE A 99 -3.57 0.64 -11.09
CA PHE A 99 -2.88 1.46 -12.07
C PHE A 99 -3.30 2.93 -11.93
N SER A 100 -2.49 3.81 -12.44
CA SER A 100 -2.74 5.24 -12.55
C SER A 100 -2.14 5.72 -13.86
N GLU A 101 -2.12 7.03 -14.08
CA GLU A 101 -1.56 7.65 -15.27
C GLU A 101 -0.36 8.50 -14.91
N LYS A 102 0.71 8.41 -15.71
CA LYS A 102 1.84 9.33 -15.72
C LYS A 102 2.16 9.69 -17.16
N GLU A 103 2.08 10.99 -17.50
CA GLU A 103 2.37 11.49 -18.85
C GLU A 103 1.58 10.74 -19.95
N LYS A 104 0.29 10.50 -19.71
CA LYS A 104 -0.62 9.74 -20.59
C LYS A 104 -0.24 8.25 -20.77
N THR A 105 0.62 7.73 -19.93
CA THR A 105 1.00 6.32 -19.89
C THR A 105 0.45 5.66 -18.63
N GLU A 106 -0.17 4.51 -18.76
CA GLU A 106 -0.60 3.71 -17.61
C GLU A 106 0.63 3.21 -16.83
N VAL A 107 0.63 3.43 -15.52
CA VAL A 107 1.67 2.98 -14.61
C VAL A 107 1.09 2.12 -13.49
N PRO A 108 1.76 1.03 -13.10
CA PRO A 108 1.32 0.17 -12.00
C PRO A 108 1.46 0.88 -10.65
N VAL A 109 0.44 0.75 -9.80
CA VAL A 109 0.39 1.38 -8.48
C VAL A 109 -0.03 0.37 -7.41
N LEU A 110 0.83 0.15 -6.41
CA LEU A 110 0.43 -0.57 -5.21
C LEU A 110 -0.50 0.33 -4.39
N HIS A 111 -1.74 -0.09 -4.24
CA HIS A 111 -2.80 0.78 -3.76
C HIS A 111 -3.59 0.17 -2.60
N TRP A 112 -3.95 1.03 -1.62
CA TRP A 112 -4.82 0.68 -0.49
C TRP A 112 -4.39 -0.56 0.30
N LEU A 113 -3.09 -0.67 0.64
CA LEU A 113 -2.63 -1.65 1.61
C LEU A 113 -3.19 -1.31 2.99
N ALA A 114 -3.91 -2.24 3.58
CA ALA A 114 -4.43 -2.13 4.93
C ALA A 114 -4.37 -3.48 5.66
N VAL A 115 -4.08 -3.44 6.96
CA VAL A 115 -4.14 -4.58 7.87
C VAL A 115 -4.79 -4.11 9.16
N VAL A 116 -5.83 -4.81 9.61
CA VAL A 116 -6.51 -4.49 10.87
C VAL A 116 -5.53 -4.54 12.05
N PRO A 117 -5.67 -3.67 13.07
CA PRO A 117 -4.66 -3.47 14.11
C PRO A 117 -4.23 -4.74 14.82
N GLU A 118 -5.16 -5.63 15.14
CA GLU A 118 -4.93 -6.87 15.90
C GLU A 118 -4.00 -7.86 15.20
N TYR A 119 -3.82 -7.74 13.88
CA TYR A 119 -2.97 -8.61 13.06
C TYR A 119 -1.67 -7.94 12.59
N ARG A 120 -1.40 -6.72 13.07
CA ARG A 120 -0.13 -6.05 12.80
C ARG A 120 1.04 -6.78 13.47
N GLY A 121 2.22 -6.69 12.88
CA GLY A 121 3.42 -7.40 13.37
C GLY A 121 3.48 -8.91 13.03
N MET A 122 2.41 -9.49 12.47
CA MET A 122 2.33 -10.92 12.12
C MET A 122 2.77 -11.24 10.67
N GLY A 123 3.36 -10.30 9.96
CA GLY A 123 3.78 -10.46 8.55
C GLY A 123 2.66 -10.30 7.52
N CYS A 124 1.43 -9.97 7.94
CA CYS A 124 0.26 -9.86 7.06
C CYS A 124 0.46 -8.86 5.91
N ALA A 125 1.00 -7.68 6.20
CA ALA A 125 1.29 -6.68 5.17
C ALA A 125 2.34 -7.19 4.18
N ARG A 126 3.37 -7.91 4.64
CA ARG A 126 4.41 -8.50 3.77
C ARG A 126 3.81 -9.54 2.83
N MET A 127 2.91 -10.39 3.31
CA MET A 127 2.19 -11.37 2.47
C MET A 127 1.34 -10.68 1.40
N LEU A 128 0.57 -9.65 1.78
CA LEU A 128 -0.25 -8.87 0.85
C LEU A 128 0.60 -8.18 -0.23
N ILE A 129 1.70 -7.51 0.14
CA ILE A 129 2.62 -6.89 -0.82
C ILE A 129 3.21 -7.96 -1.74
N THR A 130 3.64 -9.10 -1.20
CA THR A 130 4.19 -10.21 -2.01
C THR A 130 3.21 -10.64 -3.10
N GLU A 131 1.95 -10.90 -2.76
CA GLU A 131 0.95 -11.32 -3.73
C GLU A 131 0.60 -10.21 -4.74
N THR A 132 0.54 -8.97 -4.28
CA THR A 132 0.33 -7.80 -5.15
C THR A 132 1.47 -7.65 -6.17
N LEU A 133 2.71 -7.80 -5.73
CA LEU A 133 3.88 -7.73 -6.62
C LEU A 133 3.92 -8.88 -7.63
N LYS A 134 3.46 -10.08 -7.26
CA LYS A 134 3.30 -11.20 -8.21
C LYS A 134 2.32 -10.86 -9.34
N VAL A 135 1.23 -10.13 -9.05
CA VAL A 135 0.31 -9.65 -10.09
C VAL A 135 1.01 -8.67 -11.02
N PHE A 136 1.80 -7.74 -10.49
CA PHE A 136 2.56 -6.80 -11.31
C PHE A 136 3.59 -7.49 -12.20
N MET A 137 4.33 -8.44 -11.66
CA MET A 137 5.32 -9.22 -12.45
C MET A 137 4.70 -9.95 -13.64
N GLN A 138 3.43 -10.38 -13.50
CA GLN A 138 2.71 -11.04 -14.60
C GLN A 138 2.14 -10.06 -15.63
N LYS A 139 1.77 -8.85 -15.23
CA LYS A 139 1.01 -7.92 -16.08
C LYS A 139 1.85 -6.77 -16.66
N TYR A 140 2.96 -6.39 -16.03
CA TYR A 140 3.67 -5.13 -16.31
C TYR A 140 5.17 -5.30 -16.57
N ASN A 141 5.62 -6.29 -17.26
CA ASN A 141 6.97 -6.46 -17.84
C ASN A 141 8.04 -5.44 -17.41
N ASN A 142 8.45 -5.45 -16.14
CA ASN A 142 9.51 -4.59 -15.59
C ASN A 142 9.25 -3.06 -15.64
N GLN A 143 7.99 -2.63 -15.73
CA GLN A 143 7.69 -1.21 -15.51
C GLN A 143 7.91 -0.83 -14.05
N ALA A 144 8.32 0.41 -13.81
CA ALA A 144 8.41 0.96 -12.46
C ALA A 144 7.03 0.94 -11.78
N ILE A 145 6.99 0.43 -10.56
CA ILE A 145 5.76 0.36 -9.73
C ILE A 145 5.79 1.54 -8.76
N TYR A 146 4.68 2.23 -8.64
CA TYR A 146 4.54 3.38 -7.76
C TYR A 146 3.68 3.06 -6.55
N LEU A 147 3.83 3.85 -5.51
CA LEU A 147 2.89 3.97 -4.40
C LEU A 147 2.92 5.38 -3.82
N HIS A 148 1.82 5.76 -3.19
CA HIS A 148 1.68 7.00 -2.43
C HIS A 148 1.51 6.68 -0.95
N THR A 149 2.20 7.42 -0.10
CA THR A 149 2.19 7.23 1.35
C THR A 149 2.43 8.56 2.09
N GLN A 150 2.60 8.50 3.40
CA GLN A 150 2.81 9.66 4.28
C GLN A 150 3.67 9.29 5.50
N PRO A 151 4.26 10.28 6.21
CA PRO A 151 5.15 10.01 7.35
C PRO A 151 4.52 9.19 8.48
N ALA A 152 3.23 9.35 8.76
CA ALA A 152 2.54 8.53 9.77
C ALA A 152 2.61 7.03 9.47
N SER A 153 2.82 6.66 8.22
CA SER A 153 2.99 5.27 7.75
C SER A 153 4.46 4.82 7.73
N TYR A 154 5.35 5.39 8.54
CA TYR A 154 6.79 5.11 8.51
C TYR A 154 7.15 3.62 8.63
N GLN A 155 6.37 2.83 9.36
CA GLN A 155 6.56 1.39 9.43
C GLN A 155 6.27 0.70 8.09
N ALA A 156 5.24 1.15 7.37
CA ALA A 156 4.94 0.67 6.03
C ALA A 156 6.01 1.14 5.02
N ILE A 157 6.51 2.36 5.15
CA ILE A 157 7.61 2.89 4.31
C ILE A 157 8.86 2.01 4.45
N LYS A 158 9.24 1.63 5.67
CA LYS A 158 10.34 0.68 5.92
C LYS A 158 10.07 -0.66 5.22
N LEU A 159 8.84 -1.16 5.32
CA LEU A 159 8.45 -2.41 4.68
C LEU A 159 8.50 -2.30 3.15
N TYR A 160 8.00 -1.22 2.57
CA TYR A 160 8.09 -0.97 1.12
C TYR A 160 9.55 -0.92 0.63
N ASN A 161 10.43 -0.28 1.42
CA ASN A 161 11.85 -0.23 1.08
C ASN A 161 12.51 -1.62 1.07
N ASP A 162 12.09 -2.56 1.93
CA ASP A 162 12.54 -3.95 1.88
C ASP A 162 12.23 -4.61 0.52
N PHE A 163 11.11 -4.27 -0.11
CA PHE A 163 10.70 -4.79 -1.42
C PHE A 163 11.33 -4.08 -2.63
N GLY A 164 12.12 -3.04 -2.40
CA GLY A 164 12.79 -2.26 -3.45
C GLY A 164 12.08 -0.97 -3.83
N PHE A 165 11.05 -0.55 -3.07
CA PHE A 165 10.49 0.79 -3.23
C PHE A 165 11.40 1.80 -2.56
N ASN A 166 11.79 2.82 -3.30
CA ASN A 166 12.62 3.92 -2.85
C ASN A 166 11.83 5.22 -2.89
N ILE A 167 12.10 6.13 -1.96
CA ILE A 167 11.45 7.46 -2.00
C ILE A 167 11.93 8.18 -3.25
N ALA A 168 11.01 8.73 -4.02
CA ALA A 168 11.29 9.60 -5.14
C ALA A 168 11.34 11.07 -4.69
N MET A 169 12.35 11.83 -5.12
CA MET A 169 12.47 13.25 -4.77
C MET A 169 11.52 14.13 -5.59
N GLU A 170 11.47 13.90 -6.90
CA GLU A 170 10.77 14.79 -7.86
C GLU A 170 9.71 14.04 -8.68
N ASP A 171 9.59 12.73 -8.49
CA ASP A 171 8.69 11.90 -9.27
C ASP A 171 7.22 12.06 -8.85
N TYR A 172 6.31 11.75 -9.75
CA TYR A 172 4.87 11.86 -9.53
C TYR A 172 4.10 10.82 -10.37
N TYR A 173 2.84 10.63 -10.06
CA TYR A 173 1.86 9.95 -10.92
C TYR A 173 0.45 10.44 -10.58
N GLY A 174 -0.45 10.38 -11.55
CA GLY A 174 -1.82 10.86 -11.39
C GLY A 174 -1.86 12.31 -10.92
N LYS A 175 -2.58 12.57 -9.83
CA LYS A 175 -2.68 13.88 -9.18
C LYS A 175 -1.91 13.97 -7.87
N ALA A 176 -1.15 12.92 -7.52
CA ALA A 176 -0.39 12.89 -6.28
C ALA A 176 0.75 13.92 -6.36
N GLN A 177 0.80 14.80 -5.36
CA GLN A 177 1.93 15.72 -5.17
C GLN A 177 3.01 15.01 -4.37
N ASN A 178 4.25 15.44 -4.51
CA ASN A 178 5.37 14.92 -3.75
C ASN A 178 5.94 16.03 -2.87
N GLU A 179 5.93 15.84 -1.56
CA GLU A 179 6.43 16.79 -0.57
C GLU A 179 7.68 16.23 0.13
N TYR A 180 8.63 15.74 -0.67
CA TYR A 180 9.83 15.05 -0.21
C TYR A 180 10.57 15.81 0.89
N ASP A 181 10.87 17.09 0.69
CA ASP A 181 11.73 17.87 1.60
C ASP A 181 11.17 18.00 3.02
N GLU A 182 9.85 18.15 3.14
CA GLU A 182 9.20 18.20 4.44
C GLU A 182 9.01 16.81 5.03
N ALA A 183 8.63 15.85 4.21
CA ALA A 183 8.37 14.49 4.62
C ALA A 183 9.63 13.80 5.17
N ILE A 184 10.78 13.97 4.52
CA ILE A 184 12.04 13.33 4.95
C ILE A 184 12.49 13.81 6.33
N ARG A 185 12.27 15.10 6.68
CA ARG A 185 12.57 15.66 8.00
C ARG A 185 11.69 15.06 9.10
N ILE A 186 10.45 14.72 8.77
CA ILE A 186 9.54 14.05 9.69
C ILE A 186 9.97 12.60 9.88
N LEU A 187 10.26 11.89 8.80
CA LEU A 187 10.72 10.49 8.84
C LEU A 187 12.02 10.33 9.65
N GLN A 188 12.95 11.27 9.55
CA GLN A 188 14.18 11.27 10.33
C GLN A 188 13.92 11.24 11.85
N ARG A 189 12.84 11.86 12.33
CA ARG A 189 12.45 11.86 13.74
C ARG A 189 11.69 10.61 14.17
N LEU A 190 10.99 9.96 13.24
CA LEU A 190 10.13 8.81 13.52
C LEU A 190 10.84 7.46 13.40
N MET A 191 11.82 7.37 12.51
CA MET A 191 12.53 6.13 12.23
C MET A 191 13.77 5.99 13.10
N ASN A 192 14.17 4.74 13.40
CA ASN A 192 15.49 4.53 13.95
C ASN A 192 16.57 4.88 12.90
N GLN A 193 17.77 5.24 13.38
CA GLN A 193 18.85 5.75 12.55
C GLN A 193 19.21 4.80 11.39
N GLU A 194 19.39 3.52 11.66
CA GLU A 194 19.77 2.53 10.65
C GLU A 194 18.74 2.42 9.52
N ALA A 195 17.44 2.35 9.87
CA ALA A 195 16.37 2.27 8.89
C ALA A 195 16.24 3.58 8.08
N PHE A 196 16.46 4.73 8.71
CA PHE A 196 16.45 6.02 8.03
C PHE A 196 17.61 6.17 7.06
N GLU A 197 18.85 5.84 7.48
CA GLU A 197 20.05 5.89 6.64
C GLU A 197 19.91 4.97 5.41
N ARG A 198 19.37 3.75 5.60
CA ARG A 198 19.07 2.84 4.49
C ARG A 198 18.06 3.44 3.52
N LEU A 199 16.98 4.01 4.03
CA LEU A 199 15.95 4.66 3.22
C LEU A 199 16.53 5.84 2.44
N GLN A 200 17.33 6.68 3.09
CA GLN A 200 17.96 7.86 2.49
C GLN A 200 18.99 7.48 1.42
N SER A 201 19.77 6.41 1.63
CA SER A 201 20.76 5.94 0.66
C SER A 201 20.15 5.39 -0.64
N SER A 202 18.87 5.04 -0.61
CA SER A 202 18.13 4.46 -1.75
C SER A 202 17.22 5.47 -2.47
N VAL A 203 17.20 6.74 -2.07
CA VAL A 203 16.38 7.79 -2.69
C VAL A 203 16.67 7.90 -4.19
N VAL A 204 15.63 8.01 -5.00
CA VAL A 204 15.70 8.17 -6.46
C VAL A 204 15.26 9.58 -6.88
N LYS A 205 15.83 10.07 -7.98
CA LYS A 205 15.49 11.37 -8.58
C LYS A 205 14.28 11.24 -9.49
#